data_4bc0cd6df87136654da629ca07567d16
#
_entry.id   4bc0cd6df87136654da629ca07567d16
#
_cell.length_a   1.000
_cell.length_b   1.000
_cell.length_c   1.000
_cell.angle_alpha   90.00
_cell.angle_beta   90.00
_cell.angle_gamma   90.00
#
_symmetry.space_group_name_H-M   'P 1'
#
loop_
_entity.id
_entity.type
_entity.pdbx_description
1 polymer ?
#
loop_
_entity_poly.entity_id
_entity_poly.type
_entity_poly.pdbx_seq_one_letter_code
_entity_poly.pdbx_strand_id
1 'polypeptide(L)'
;MTAPTLAETSLPNTELPPLTTEVAPARLLDEARARARTSGLNYAGGLYPPEAWQLVASGKAVLVDVRTAEELKFVGRVPGALHVAWQTGPAMIKNPRFLRELENKVGKDDVVLFLCRSGKRSAAAAEAATAKGFSQVFNILEGFEGDLDNQQQRGDSGGWRRWGLPWVQD
;
A
#
# COMPACT_ATOMS: atom_id res chain seq x y z
N MET A 1 32.39 -20.15 -48.65
CA MET A 1 32.12 -20.51 -47.24
C MET A 1 31.33 -19.37 -46.62
N THR A 2 30.05 -19.53 -46.49
CA THR A 2 29.17 -18.56 -45.81
C THR A 2 29.08 -18.95 -44.35
N ALA A 3 29.46 -18.05 -43.47
CA ALA A 3 29.33 -18.21 -42.01
C ALA A 3 27.85 -18.13 -41.63
N PRO A 4 27.36 -18.97 -40.70
CA PRO A 4 26.00 -18.86 -40.23
C PRO A 4 25.85 -17.60 -39.36
N THR A 5 24.89 -16.80 -39.74
CA THR A 5 24.43 -15.64 -38.96
C THR A 5 23.84 -16.17 -37.66
N LEU A 6 24.46 -15.81 -36.53
CA LEU A 6 23.87 -16.06 -35.22
C LEU A 6 22.59 -15.23 -35.12
N ALA A 7 21.47 -15.92 -35.02
CA ALA A 7 20.21 -15.30 -34.70
C ALA A 7 20.33 -14.72 -33.29
N GLU A 8 20.29 -13.41 -33.16
CA GLU A 8 20.11 -12.73 -31.88
C GLU A 8 18.74 -13.14 -31.32
N THR A 9 18.76 -13.99 -30.33
CA THR A 9 17.58 -14.28 -29.53
C THR A 9 17.40 -13.06 -28.62
N SER A 10 16.61 -12.08 -29.07
CA SER A 10 16.17 -11.02 -28.21
C SER A 10 15.29 -11.63 -27.12
N LEU A 11 15.76 -11.53 -25.87
CA LEU A 11 14.93 -11.80 -24.69
C LEU A 11 13.67 -10.95 -24.79
N PRO A 12 12.49 -11.50 -24.46
CA PRO A 12 11.28 -10.69 -24.43
C PRO A 12 11.51 -9.56 -23.42
N ASN A 13 11.49 -8.35 -23.94
CA ASN A 13 11.48 -7.13 -23.14
C ASN A 13 10.20 -7.21 -22.32
N THR A 14 10.32 -7.57 -21.05
CA THR A 14 9.22 -7.44 -20.10
C THR A 14 9.11 -5.98 -19.75
N GLU A 15 8.71 -5.16 -20.73
CA GLU A 15 8.22 -3.84 -20.43
C GLU A 15 7.02 -4.02 -19.51
N LEU A 16 7.16 -3.51 -18.28
CA LEU A 16 6.02 -3.23 -17.43
C LEU A 16 5.02 -2.46 -18.29
N PRO A 17 3.76 -2.86 -18.36
CA PRO A 17 2.78 -2.14 -19.16
C PRO A 17 2.81 -0.68 -18.74
N PRO A 18 2.79 0.25 -19.69
CA PRO A 18 2.79 1.66 -19.34
C PRO A 18 1.63 1.93 -18.38
N LEU A 19 1.92 2.70 -17.33
CA LEU A 19 0.95 3.13 -16.30
C LEU A 19 -0.24 3.94 -16.88
N THR A 20 -0.44 3.91 -18.18
CA THR A 20 -1.43 4.70 -18.92
C THR A 20 -2.74 3.97 -19.21
N THR A 21 -2.90 2.72 -18.80
CA THR A 21 -4.21 2.11 -18.84
C THR A 21 -4.90 2.38 -17.52
N GLU A 22 -5.70 3.44 -17.47
CA GLU A 22 -6.59 3.70 -16.34
C GLU A 22 -7.53 2.51 -16.19
N VAL A 23 -7.23 1.65 -15.23
CA VAL A 23 -8.15 0.62 -14.82
C VAL A 23 -9.27 1.30 -14.03
N ALA A 24 -10.53 1.00 -14.34
CA ALA A 24 -11.66 1.58 -13.65
C ALA A 24 -11.53 1.35 -12.12
N PRO A 25 -11.76 2.37 -11.28
CA PRO A 25 -11.65 2.25 -9.82
C PRO A 25 -12.43 1.06 -9.25
N ALA A 26 -13.64 0.81 -9.74
CA ALA A 26 -14.46 -0.32 -9.32
C ALA A 26 -13.77 -1.67 -9.55
N ARG A 27 -13.06 -1.82 -10.67
CA ARG A 27 -12.33 -3.05 -10.98
C ARG A 27 -11.13 -3.27 -10.05
N LEU A 28 -10.40 -2.20 -9.72
CA LEU A 28 -9.29 -2.29 -8.75
C LEU A 28 -9.78 -2.76 -7.39
N LEU A 29 -10.90 -2.22 -6.93
CA LEU A 29 -11.51 -2.61 -5.65
C LEU A 29 -12.04 -4.05 -5.69
N ASP A 30 -12.63 -4.49 -6.80
CA ASP A 30 -13.11 -5.86 -6.96
C ASP A 30 -11.97 -6.86 -6.95
N GLU A 31 -10.86 -6.56 -7.60
CA GLU A 31 -9.64 -7.38 -7.56
C GLU A 31 -9.06 -7.45 -6.14
N ALA A 32 -9.04 -6.33 -5.42
CA ALA A 32 -8.60 -6.28 -4.03
C ALA A 32 -9.47 -7.14 -3.11
N ARG A 33 -10.78 -7.10 -3.31
CA ARG A 33 -11.74 -7.95 -2.57
C ARG A 33 -11.56 -9.43 -2.90
N ALA A 34 -11.28 -9.75 -4.16
CA ALA A 34 -10.99 -11.13 -4.57
C ALA A 34 -9.75 -11.69 -3.86
N ARG A 35 -8.70 -10.88 -3.69
CA ARG A 35 -7.51 -11.26 -2.90
C ARG A 35 -7.86 -11.56 -1.45
N ALA A 36 -8.74 -10.76 -0.84
CA ALA A 36 -9.21 -10.99 0.52
C ALA A 36 -9.94 -12.33 0.66
N ARG A 37 -10.84 -12.65 -0.27
CA ARG A 37 -11.56 -13.94 -0.27
C ARG A 37 -10.62 -15.12 -0.43
N THR A 38 -9.66 -15.03 -1.34
CA THR A 38 -8.68 -16.09 -1.59
C THR A 38 -7.79 -16.36 -0.37
N SER A 39 -7.41 -15.31 0.34
CA SER A 39 -6.52 -15.38 1.51
C SER A 39 -7.26 -15.47 2.85
N GLY A 40 -8.58 -15.43 2.86
CA GLY A 40 -9.38 -15.48 4.09
C GLY A 40 -9.18 -14.29 5.01
N LEU A 41 -9.04 -13.08 4.45
CA LEU A 41 -8.79 -11.87 5.22
C LEU A 41 -10.07 -11.34 5.90
N ASN A 42 -9.91 -10.74 7.08
CA ASN A 42 -10.99 -10.15 7.87
C ASN A 42 -11.15 -8.64 7.61
N TYR A 43 -10.79 -8.17 6.44
CA TYR A 43 -10.98 -6.80 5.96
C TYR A 43 -11.25 -6.81 4.46
N ALA A 44 -11.59 -5.66 3.88
CA ALA A 44 -12.16 -5.62 2.53
C ALA A 44 -11.22 -6.14 1.43
N GLY A 45 -9.92 -5.89 1.53
CA GLY A 45 -8.99 -6.43 0.56
C GLY A 45 -7.59 -5.84 0.60
N GLY A 46 -6.76 -6.23 -0.35
CA GLY A 46 -5.38 -5.78 -0.49
C GLY A 46 -5.13 -5.16 -1.86
N LEU A 47 -4.45 -4.01 -1.86
CA LEU A 47 -4.07 -3.26 -3.06
C LEU A 47 -2.55 -3.15 -3.14
N TYR A 48 -1.99 -3.35 -4.32
CA TYR A 48 -0.59 -3.01 -4.57
C TYR A 48 -0.41 -1.50 -4.65
N PRO A 49 0.77 -0.96 -4.36
CA PRO A 49 0.98 0.49 -4.32
C PRO A 49 0.53 1.24 -5.58
N PRO A 50 0.79 0.78 -6.82
CA PRO A 50 0.30 1.48 -8.01
C PRO A 50 -1.22 1.53 -8.10
N GLU A 51 -1.92 0.47 -7.69
CA GLU A 51 -3.38 0.41 -7.66
C GLU A 51 -3.94 1.38 -6.61
N ALA A 52 -3.34 1.40 -5.43
CA ALA A 52 -3.69 2.32 -4.36
C ALA A 52 -3.52 3.78 -4.80
N TRP A 53 -2.41 4.10 -5.46
CA TRP A 53 -2.17 5.45 -5.96
C TRP A 53 -3.22 5.89 -6.98
N GLN A 54 -3.63 5.02 -7.91
CA GLN A 54 -4.68 5.35 -8.86
C GLN A 54 -5.99 5.75 -8.17
N LEU A 55 -6.38 5.01 -7.14
CA LEU A 55 -7.59 5.32 -6.37
C LEU A 55 -7.48 6.64 -5.60
N VAL A 56 -6.36 6.89 -4.98
CA VAL A 56 -6.11 8.12 -4.21
C VAL A 56 -6.01 9.33 -5.14
N ALA A 57 -5.25 9.23 -6.21
CA ALA A 57 -5.06 10.33 -7.17
C ALA A 57 -6.36 10.71 -7.88
N SER A 58 -7.27 9.76 -8.10
CA SER A 58 -8.59 10.01 -8.70
C SER A 58 -9.66 10.45 -7.69
N GLY A 59 -9.32 10.59 -6.41
CA GLY A 59 -10.25 10.98 -5.36
C GLY A 59 -11.26 9.89 -4.96
N LYS A 60 -10.98 8.63 -5.32
CA LYS A 60 -11.88 7.50 -5.04
C LYS A 60 -11.57 6.76 -3.73
N ALA A 61 -10.47 7.10 -3.09
CA ALA A 61 -10.06 6.52 -1.82
C ALA A 61 -9.28 7.52 -0.98
N VAL A 62 -9.31 7.31 0.33
CA VAL A 62 -8.55 8.08 1.31
C VAL A 62 -7.36 7.25 1.76
N LEU A 63 -6.16 7.80 1.68
CA LEU A 63 -4.95 7.18 2.18
C LEU A 63 -4.71 7.56 3.64
N VAL A 64 -4.59 6.57 4.50
CA VAL A 64 -4.26 6.74 5.92
C VAL A 64 -2.95 6.03 6.21
N ASP A 65 -1.95 6.79 6.58
CA ASP A 65 -0.68 6.26 7.05
C ASP A 65 -0.80 5.89 8.53
N VAL A 66 -0.55 4.62 8.84
CA VAL A 66 -0.68 4.11 10.23
C VAL A 66 0.68 3.92 10.91
N ARG A 67 1.76 4.43 10.29
CA ARG A 67 3.11 4.38 10.85
C ARG A 67 3.26 5.36 12.02
N THR A 68 4.39 5.29 12.69
CA THR A 68 4.76 6.25 13.74
C THR A 68 5.09 7.62 13.14
N ALA A 69 4.97 8.67 13.94
CA ALA A 69 5.35 10.02 13.53
C ALA A 69 6.84 10.12 13.15
N GLU A 70 7.69 9.36 13.84
CA GLU A 70 9.13 9.28 13.56
C GLU A 70 9.41 8.73 12.17
N GLU A 71 8.68 7.70 11.75
CA GLU A 71 8.82 7.14 10.40
C GLU A 71 8.41 8.15 9.32
N LEU A 72 7.32 8.88 9.53
CA LEU A 72 6.89 9.93 8.59
C LEU A 72 7.97 11.00 8.42
N LYS A 73 8.58 11.38 9.53
CA LYS A 73 9.61 12.44 9.55
C LYS A 73 10.93 11.97 8.94
N PHE A 74 11.45 10.83 9.39
CA PHE A 74 12.81 10.41 9.08
C PHE A 74 12.92 9.51 7.85
N VAL A 75 11.88 8.78 7.51
CA VAL A 75 11.87 7.88 6.35
C VAL A 75 11.21 8.52 5.14
N GLY A 76 10.16 9.30 5.36
CA GLY A 76 9.40 9.94 4.30
C GLY A 76 7.92 9.59 4.39
N ARG A 77 7.10 10.28 3.61
CA ARG A 77 5.64 10.13 3.61
C ARG A 77 5.03 10.39 2.23
N VAL A 78 3.80 9.93 2.05
CA VAL A 78 3.01 10.24 0.86
C VAL A 78 2.33 11.61 1.05
N PRO A 79 2.50 12.57 0.12
CA PRO A 79 1.83 13.86 0.22
C PRO A 79 0.31 13.71 0.28
N GLY A 80 -0.33 14.46 1.19
CA GLY A 80 -1.79 14.44 1.34
C GLY A 80 -2.38 13.25 2.09
N ALA A 81 -1.57 12.28 2.52
CA ALA A 81 -2.04 11.19 3.34
C ALA A 81 -2.46 11.69 4.73
N LEU A 82 -3.55 11.16 5.27
CA LEU A 82 -3.91 11.33 6.66
C LEU A 82 -3.00 10.48 7.54
N HIS A 83 -2.78 10.91 8.77
CA HIS A 83 -1.96 10.17 9.73
C HIS A 83 -2.79 9.76 10.95
N VAL A 84 -2.90 8.46 11.18
CA VAL A 84 -3.45 7.86 12.40
C VAL A 84 -2.54 6.70 12.79
N ALA A 85 -1.71 6.89 13.79
CA ALA A 85 -0.73 5.89 14.18
C ALA A 85 -1.38 4.66 14.81
N TRP A 86 -1.05 3.46 14.30
CA TRP A 86 -1.41 2.19 14.92
C TRP A 86 -0.58 1.93 16.17
N GLN A 87 0.70 2.24 16.08
CA GLN A 87 1.66 2.22 17.19
C GLN A 87 2.38 3.56 17.25
N THR A 88 2.85 3.94 18.41
CA THR A 88 3.51 5.23 18.65
C THR A 88 4.91 5.06 19.22
N GLY A 89 5.76 6.03 18.93
CA GLY A 89 7.12 6.12 19.42
C GLY A 89 8.08 5.08 18.85
N PRO A 90 9.36 5.20 19.16
CA PRO A 90 10.36 4.24 18.68
C PRO A 90 10.19 2.84 19.28
N ALA A 91 9.52 2.73 20.43
CA ALA A 91 9.22 1.46 21.08
C ALA A 91 7.99 0.74 20.49
N MET A 92 7.30 1.33 19.52
CA MET A 92 6.16 0.74 18.84
C MET A 92 5.04 0.33 19.81
N ILE A 93 4.65 1.22 20.69
CA ILE A 93 3.59 0.99 21.68
C ILE A 93 2.23 1.18 21.00
N LYS A 94 1.32 0.23 21.18
CA LYS A 94 -0.02 0.30 20.60
C LYS A 94 -0.73 1.58 21.00
N ASN A 95 -1.32 2.28 20.01
CA ASN A 95 -2.12 3.46 20.24
C ASN A 95 -3.55 3.06 20.64
N PRO A 96 -3.97 3.23 21.90
CA PRO A 96 -5.31 2.85 22.33
C PRO A 96 -6.41 3.74 21.74
N ARG A 97 -6.06 4.85 21.14
CA ARG A 97 -6.99 5.81 20.53
C ARG A 97 -7.14 5.63 19.02
N PHE A 98 -6.48 4.64 18.43
CA PHE A 98 -6.45 4.46 16.98
C PHE A 98 -7.84 4.53 16.34
N LEU A 99 -8.79 3.72 16.81
CA LEU A 99 -10.12 3.67 16.24
C LEU A 99 -10.88 4.98 16.43
N ARG A 100 -10.74 5.62 17.56
CA ARG A 100 -11.37 6.92 17.84
C ARG A 100 -10.80 8.03 16.95
N GLU A 101 -9.50 8.06 16.78
CA GLU A 101 -8.85 9.02 15.88
C GLU A 101 -9.25 8.78 14.43
N LEU A 102 -9.37 7.52 14.01
CA LEU A 102 -9.83 7.15 12.69
C LEU A 102 -11.27 7.62 12.44
N GLU A 103 -12.18 7.38 13.40
CA GLU A 103 -13.58 7.81 13.31
C GLU A 103 -13.72 9.34 13.17
N ASN A 104 -12.79 10.11 13.72
CA ASN A 104 -12.77 11.57 13.59
C ASN A 104 -12.31 12.06 12.23
N LYS A 105 -11.67 11.22 11.43
CA LYS A 105 -11.04 11.62 10.16
C LYS A 105 -11.71 11.05 8.93
N VAL A 106 -12.33 9.88 9.02
CA VAL A 106 -12.96 9.20 7.89
C VAL A 106 -14.31 8.61 8.30
N GLY A 107 -15.22 8.51 7.34
CA GLY A 107 -16.52 7.86 7.52
C GLY A 107 -16.42 6.34 7.41
N LYS A 108 -17.36 5.64 8.04
CA LYS A 108 -17.38 4.17 8.08
C LYS A 108 -17.63 3.52 6.72
N ASP A 109 -18.21 4.25 5.78
CA ASP A 109 -18.47 3.76 4.41
C ASP A 109 -17.46 4.31 3.39
N ASP A 110 -16.51 5.13 3.82
CA ASP A 110 -15.45 5.62 2.95
C ASP A 110 -14.53 4.48 2.53
N VAL A 111 -14.00 4.56 1.33
CA VAL A 111 -12.92 3.68 0.87
C VAL A 111 -11.62 4.18 1.48
N VAL A 112 -11.09 3.42 2.43
CA VAL A 112 -9.92 3.77 3.22
C VAL A 112 -8.79 2.79 2.95
N LEU A 113 -7.62 3.31 2.62
CA LEU A 113 -6.42 2.52 2.34
C LEU A 113 -5.39 2.77 3.44
N PHE A 114 -4.98 1.71 4.11
CA PHE A 114 -3.97 1.78 5.17
C PHE A 114 -2.58 1.46 4.66
N LEU A 115 -1.64 2.32 4.99
CA LEU A 115 -0.22 2.21 4.64
C LEU A 115 0.62 2.08 5.91
N CYS A 116 1.49 1.08 5.95
CA CYS A 116 2.56 1.00 6.94
C CYS A 116 3.91 0.74 6.26
N ARG A 117 4.90 0.22 6.98
CA ARG A 117 6.24 0.00 6.42
C ARG A 117 6.26 -1.14 5.39
N SER A 118 5.64 -2.29 5.71
CA SER A 118 5.69 -3.50 4.88
C SER A 118 4.34 -4.22 4.72
N GLY A 119 3.25 -3.65 5.26
CA GLY A 119 1.91 -4.21 5.14
C GLY A 119 1.41 -4.99 6.36
N LYS A 120 2.21 -5.20 7.38
CA LYS A 120 1.83 -6.01 8.56
C LYS A 120 1.00 -5.24 9.59
N ARG A 121 1.46 -4.05 10.00
CA ARG A 121 0.71 -3.20 10.93
C ARG A 121 -0.59 -2.69 10.32
N SER A 122 -0.56 -2.34 9.06
CA SER A 122 -1.75 -1.90 8.32
C SER A 122 -2.78 -3.01 8.17
N ALA A 123 -2.36 -4.26 8.02
CA ALA A 123 -3.27 -5.41 8.04
C ALA A 123 -3.98 -5.54 9.41
N ALA A 124 -3.24 -5.47 10.51
CA ALA A 124 -3.80 -5.50 11.85
C ALA A 124 -4.76 -4.33 12.11
N ALA A 125 -4.38 -3.13 11.68
CA ALA A 125 -5.22 -1.94 11.76
C ALA A 125 -6.51 -2.10 10.93
N ALA A 126 -6.43 -2.70 9.74
CA ALA A 126 -7.57 -2.96 8.88
C ALA A 126 -8.55 -3.96 9.51
N GLU A 127 -8.05 -5.01 10.14
CA GLU A 127 -8.88 -5.96 10.90
C GLU A 127 -9.63 -5.27 12.04
N ALA A 128 -8.94 -4.45 12.82
CA ALA A 128 -9.54 -3.71 13.94
C ALA A 128 -10.60 -2.71 13.47
N ALA A 129 -10.34 -1.97 12.39
CA ALA A 129 -11.27 -1.03 11.81
C ALA A 129 -12.52 -1.74 11.25
N THR A 130 -12.34 -2.85 10.56
CA THR A 130 -13.44 -3.66 10.04
C THR A 130 -14.34 -4.19 11.16
N ALA A 131 -13.74 -4.69 12.24
CA ALA A 131 -14.49 -5.13 13.42
C ALA A 131 -15.29 -3.99 14.09
N LYS A 132 -14.84 -2.75 13.95
CA LYS A 132 -15.53 -1.55 14.46
C LYS A 132 -16.65 -1.04 13.54
N GLY A 133 -16.80 -1.61 12.35
CA GLY A 133 -17.86 -1.28 11.42
C GLY A 133 -17.44 -0.46 10.20
N PHE A 134 -16.15 -0.26 9.97
CA PHE A 134 -15.66 0.30 8.71
C PHE A 134 -15.81 -0.74 7.60
N SER A 135 -16.59 -0.42 6.56
CA SER A 135 -17.02 -1.41 5.56
C SER A 135 -16.04 -1.60 4.40
N GLN A 136 -15.20 -0.61 4.13
CA GLN A 136 -14.34 -0.59 2.95
C GLN A 136 -12.90 -0.20 3.29
N VAL A 137 -12.29 -0.99 4.17
CA VAL A 137 -10.90 -0.81 4.58
C VAL A 137 -10.01 -1.80 3.85
N PHE A 138 -9.01 -1.28 3.17
CA PHE A 138 -8.05 -2.04 2.37
C PHE A 138 -6.63 -1.86 2.91
N ASN A 139 -5.84 -2.91 2.81
CA ASN A 139 -4.43 -2.85 3.13
C ASN A 139 -3.60 -2.57 1.87
N ILE A 140 -2.66 -1.64 1.94
CA ILE A 140 -1.66 -1.46 0.89
C ILE A 140 -0.55 -2.49 1.09
N LEU A 141 -0.52 -3.47 0.19
CA LEU A 141 0.48 -4.52 0.18
C LEU A 141 1.87 -3.93 -0.03
N GLU A 142 2.91 -4.58 0.48
CA GLU A 142 4.31 -4.13 0.43
C GLU A 142 4.60 -2.90 1.29
N GLY A 143 3.62 -2.06 1.58
CA GLY A 143 3.81 -0.85 2.37
C GLY A 143 4.67 0.22 1.72
N PHE A 144 5.22 1.12 2.53
CA PHE A 144 6.03 2.24 2.06
C PHE A 144 7.45 1.83 1.66
N GLU A 145 8.06 0.90 2.41
CA GLU A 145 9.46 0.49 2.24
C GLU A 145 9.64 -0.91 1.67
N GLY A 146 8.59 -1.73 1.67
CA GLY A 146 8.67 -3.12 1.25
C GLY A 146 9.19 -4.07 2.34
N ASP A 147 9.26 -5.34 1.99
CA ASP A 147 9.83 -6.37 2.86
C ASP A 147 11.36 -6.33 2.90
N LEU A 148 11.93 -6.97 3.91
CA LEU A 148 13.36 -7.20 3.96
C LEU A 148 13.78 -8.21 2.89
N ASP A 149 14.88 -7.93 2.23
CA ASP A 149 15.54 -8.89 1.35
C ASP A 149 16.44 -9.86 2.13
N ASN A 150 17.16 -10.73 1.42
CA ASN A 150 18.09 -11.70 2.03
C ASN A 150 19.28 -11.06 2.75
N GLN A 151 19.52 -9.77 2.51
CA GLN A 151 20.58 -8.99 3.15
C GLN A 151 20.05 -8.12 4.29
N GLN A 152 18.79 -8.32 4.68
CA GLN A 152 18.08 -7.51 5.70
C GLN A 152 17.97 -6.02 5.33
N GLN A 153 17.75 -5.75 4.04
CA GLN A 153 17.55 -4.41 3.52
C GLN A 153 16.16 -4.26 2.92
N ARG A 154 15.60 -3.06 3.03
CA ARG A 154 14.31 -2.70 2.42
C ARG A 154 14.54 -1.83 1.20
N GLY A 155 13.54 -1.82 0.30
CA GLY A 155 13.53 -0.97 -0.89
C GLY A 155 13.87 -1.70 -2.19
N ASP A 156 14.36 -2.92 -2.13
CA ASP A 156 14.68 -3.71 -3.32
C ASP A 156 13.58 -4.71 -3.68
N SER A 157 12.86 -5.23 -2.70
CA SER A 157 11.85 -6.27 -2.91
C SER A 157 10.43 -5.75 -3.11
N GLY A 158 10.20 -4.45 -2.97
CA GLY A 158 8.89 -3.84 -3.16
C GLY A 158 8.74 -2.55 -2.38
N GLY A 159 7.50 -2.04 -2.31
CA GLY A 159 7.13 -0.87 -1.54
C GLY A 159 6.84 0.36 -2.39
N TRP A 160 6.09 1.29 -1.81
CA TRP A 160 5.64 2.52 -2.45
C TRP A 160 6.75 3.29 -3.16
N ARG A 161 7.88 3.48 -2.46
CA ARG A 161 9.03 4.21 -3.01
C ARG A 161 9.67 3.48 -4.18
N ARG A 162 9.78 2.15 -4.11
CA ARG A 162 10.36 1.35 -5.19
C ARG A 162 9.56 1.44 -6.49
N TRP A 163 8.25 1.58 -6.39
CA TRP A 163 7.38 1.78 -7.54
C TRP A 163 7.50 3.19 -8.16
N GLY A 164 8.30 4.09 -7.57
CA GLY A 164 8.45 5.45 -8.06
C GLY A 164 7.24 6.35 -7.85
N LEU A 165 6.36 6.00 -6.93
CA LEU A 165 5.16 6.76 -6.60
C LEU A 165 5.51 8.00 -5.77
N PRO A 166 4.66 9.04 -5.75
CA PRO A 166 4.97 10.29 -5.07
C PRO A 166 5.24 10.11 -3.57
N TRP A 167 6.34 10.66 -3.11
CA TRP A 167 6.69 10.72 -1.69
C TRP A 167 7.60 11.91 -1.42
N VAL A 168 7.60 12.40 -0.20
CA VAL A 168 8.43 13.52 0.26
C VAL A 168 9.09 13.18 1.58
N GLN A 169 10.13 13.91 1.90
CA GLN A 169 10.91 13.80 3.13
C GLN A 169 11.14 15.17 3.71
N ASP A 170 11.19 15.28 5.04
CA ASP A 170 11.48 16.56 5.72
C ASP A 170 12.97 16.88 5.69
#